data_8e954787befe93edca7dc8d0a0c36918
#
_entry.id   8e954787befe93edca7dc8d0a0c36918
#
_cell.length_a   1.000
_cell.length_b   1.000
_cell.length_c   1.000
_cell.angle_alpha   90.00
_cell.angle_beta   90.00
_cell.angle_gamma   90.00
#
_symmetry.space_group_name_H-M   'P 1'
#
loop_
_entity.id
_entity.type
_entity.pdbx_description
1 polymer ?
#
loop_
_entity_poly.entity_id
_entity_poly.type
_entity_poly.pdbx_seq_one_letter_code
_entity_poly.pdbx_strand_id
1 'polypeptide(L)'
;MPLGTALPYGLRDVKLTPYTNGGATTLGDAVDLPNARTFSFSEAEEFTELRGDDKVVTTRGQGASVEWDLEAGGLSFEALQVMAGGTIVESGVTPNIVKTFTKKVTDARPFFQVEGQVISDSGGDVHCRLPRCRVTGNIEGEFSDGSFFLTSGSGAALPSLVTGEEDVLYEFVQNENATAIA
;
A
#
# COMPACT_ATOMS: atom_id res chain seq x y z
N MET A 1 0.27 21.12 -23.82
CA MET A 1 1.68 20.66 -23.96
C MET A 1 1.76 19.25 -23.39
N PRO A 2 2.62 18.37 -23.90
CA PRO A 2 2.83 17.10 -23.19
C PRO A 2 3.42 17.39 -21.82
N LEU A 3 3.02 16.59 -20.82
CA LEU A 3 3.59 16.66 -19.47
C LEU A 3 5.10 16.41 -19.56
N GLY A 4 5.89 17.26 -18.91
CA GLY A 4 7.33 17.08 -18.79
C GLY A 4 7.69 16.00 -17.76
N THR A 5 8.99 15.86 -17.48
CA THR A 5 9.45 14.97 -16.41
C THR A 5 8.99 15.49 -15.05
N ALA A 6 8.27 14.66 -14.29
CA ALA A 6 7.93 14.97 -12.91
C ALA A 6 9.17 14.93 -12.03
N LEU A 7 9.23 15.83 -11.05
CA LEU A 7 10.26 15.87 -10.00
C LEU A 7 9.58 15.71 -8.64
N PRO A 8 9.09 14.51 -8.30
CA PRO A 8 8.35 14.26 -7.05
C PRO A 8 9.27 14.47 -5.84
N TYR A 9 8.77 15.20 -4.84
CA TYR A 9 9.49 15.47 -3.61
C TYR A 9 8.57 15.40 -2.38
N GLY A 10 8.92 14.52 -1.46
CA GLY A 10 8.20 14.35 -0.20
C GLY A 10 6.84 13.63 -0.35
N LEU A 11 6.62 12.63 0.47
CA LEU A 11 5.33 11.95 0.57
C LEU A 11 4.30 12.90 1.16
N ARG A 12 3.15 13.07 0.50
CA ARG A 12 2.10 13.98 0.93
C ARG A 12 0.94 13.27 1.60
N ASP A 13 0.49 12.20 0.98
CA ASP A 13 -0.70 11.46 1.41
C ASP A 13 -0.57 9.99 1.05
N VAL A 14 -1.16 9.12 1.86
CA VAL A 14 -1.30 7.69 1.57
C VAL A 14 -2.67 7.24 2.01
N LYS A 15 -3.38 6.56 1.11
CA LYS A 15 -4.66 5.93 1.41
C LYS A 15 -4.61 4.42 1.22
N LEU A 16 -5.36 3.74 2.08
CA LEU A 16 -5.56 2.29 2.05
C LEU A 16 -7.02 2.01 1.74
N THR A 17 -7.30 1.33 0.64
CA THR A 17 -8.67 1.02 0.25
C THR A 17 -8.90 -0.49 0.32
N PRO A 18 -9.72 -0.98 1.28
CA PRO A 18 -9.96 -2.41 1.44
C PRO A 18 -10.83 -2.95 0.31
N TYR A 19 -10.68 -4.24 -0.01
CA TYR A 19 -11.63 -4.96 -0.85
C TYR A 19 -12.79 -5.51 -0.02
N THR A 20 -14.01 -5.29 -0.47
CA THR A 20 -15.24 -5.74 0.21
C THR A 20 -15.59 -7.20 -0.07
N ASN A 21 -15.04 -7.79 -1.13
CA ASN A 21 -15.35 -9.14 -1.62
C ASN A 21 -14.14 -10.09 -1.60
N GLY A 22 -13.39 -10.10 -0.51
CA GLY A 22 -12.26 -11.03 -0.30
C GLY A 22 -11.03 -10.75 -1.16
N GLY A 23 -10.90 -9.54 -1.69
CA GLY A 23 -9.73 -9.10 -2.47
C GLY A 23 -9.85 -9.39 -3.96
N ALA A 24 -11.08 -9.54 -4.47
CA ALA A 24 -11.30 -9.81 -5.87
C ALA A 24 -11.43 -8.53 -6.72
N THR A 25 -12.56 -7.84 -6.67
CA THR A 25 -12.87 -6.82 -7.68
C THR A 25 -13.52 -5.54 -7.15
N THR A 26 -14.05 -5.55 -5.93
CA THR A 26 -14.83 -4.42 -5.41
C THR A 26 -14.09 -3.72 -4.28
N LEU A 27 -13.69 -2.49 -4.50
CA LEU A 27 -13.10 -1.62 -3.50
C LEU A 27 -14.20 -1.06 -2.56
N GLY A 28 -13.83 -0.88 -1.31
CA GLY A 28 -14.62 -0.19 -0.30
C GLY A 28 -14.24 1.27 -0.19
N ASP A 29 -14.56 1.88 0.96
CA ASP A 29 -14.19 3.26 1.23
C ASP A 29 -12.69 3.37 1.55
N ALA A 30 -12.05 4.39 1.00
CA ALA A 30 -10.64 4.66 1.25
C ALA A 30 -10.42 5.13 2.70
N VAL A 31 -9.40 4.59 3.33
CA VAL A 31 -8.97 4.94 4.69
C VAL A 31 -7.66 5.69 4.62
N ASP A 32 -7.64 6.88 5.18
CA ASP A 32 -6.44 7.70 5.28
C ASP A 32 -5.41 7.06 6.23
N LEU A 33 -4.15 7.06 5.82
CA LEU A 33 -3.01 6.70 6.67
C LEU A 33 -2.36 7.99 7.18
N PRO A 34 -2.79 8.49 8.34
CA PRO A 34 -2.36 9.79 8.83
C PRO A 34 -0.86 9.81 9.13
N ASN A 35 -0.22 10.94 8.85
CA ASN A 35 1.21 11.13 9.10
C ASN A 35 2.10 10.08 8.43
N ALA A 36 1.75 9.65 7.22
CA ALA A 36 2.58 8.75 6.44
C ALA A 36 3.99 9.33 6.24
N ARG A 37 5.01 8.53 6.54
CA ARG A 37 6.42 8.92 6.47
C ARG A 37 7.13 8.26 5.31
N THR A 38 6.81 7.01 5.07
CA THR A 38 7.42 6.22 4.02
C THR A 38 6.36 5.36 3.33
N PHE A 39 6.40 5.39 2.02
CA PHE A 39 5.77 4.40 1.15
C PHE A 39 6.81 4.02 0.10
N SER A 40 7.29 2.80 0.16
CA SER A 40 8.27 2.26 -0.79
C SER A 40 7.79 0.95 -1.36
N PHE A 41 8.25 0.65 -2.56
CA PHE A 41 8.03 -0.65 -3.19
C PHE A 41 9.28 -1.06 -3.97
N SER A 42 9.43 -2.36 -4.18
CA SER A 42 10.51 -2.97 -4.93
C SER A 42 9.95 -4.04 -5.85
N GLU A 43 10.24 -3.95 -7.13
CA GLU A 43 9.93 -4.98 -8.10
C GLU A 43 11.11 -5.94 -8.25
N ALA A 44 10.83 -7.23 -8.26
CA ALA A 44 11.79 -8.28 -8.55
C ALA A 44 11.21 -9.29 -9.53
N GLU A 45 12.04 -9.77 -10.44
CA GLU A 45 11.71 -10.85 -11.38
C GLU A 45 12.79 -11.92 -11.34
N GLU A 46 12.37 -13.18 -11.24
CA GLU A 46 13.27 -14.31 -11.32
C GLU A 46 13.49 -14.75 -12.77
N PHE A 47 14.74 -14.93 -13.15
CA PHE A 47 15.10 -15.39 -14.48
C PHE A 47 15.71 -16.79 -14.44
N THR A 48 15.21 -17.67 -15.30
CA THR A 48 15.79 -18.99 -15.54
C THR A 48 16.64 -18.95 -16.80
N GLU A 49 17.89 -19.43 -16.71
CA GLU A 49 18.80 -19.51 -17.83
C GLU A 49 18.77 -20.90 -18.45
N LEU A 50 18.64 -20.96 -19.78
CA LEU A 50 18.96 -22.15 -20.54
C LEU A 50 20.43 -22.09 -20.95
N ARG A 51 21.21 -23.06 -20.51
CA ARG A 51 22.64 -23.19 -20.84
C ARG A 51 22.86 -24.39 -21.75
N GLY A 52 23.74 -24.22 -22.74
CA GLY A 52 24.20 -25.28 -23.66
C GLY A 52 25.58 -24.95 -24.16
N ASP A 53 26.45 -25.97 -24.31
CA ASP A 53 27.85 -25.84 -24.79
C ASP A 53 28.65 -24.75 -24.05
N ASP A 54 28.56 -24.75 -22.70
CA ASP A 54 29.20 -23.79 -21.79
C ASP A 54 28.80 -22.33 -21.99
N LYS A 55 27.68 -22.07 -22.64
CA LYS A 55 27.13 -20.73 -22.90
C LYS A 55 25.70 -20.61 -22.43
N VAL A 56 25.32 -19.39 -22.02
CA VAL A 56 23.91 -19.04 -21.83
C VAL A 56 23.28 -18.89 -23.23
N VAL A 57 22.29 -19.71 -23.53
CA VAL A 57 21.59 -19.70 -24.81
C VAL A 57 20.43 -18.69 -24.78
N THR A 58 19.67 -18.69 -23.69
CA THR A 58 18.57 -17.75 -23.48
C THR A 58 18.21 -17.65 -22.01
N THR A 59 17.54 -16.56 -21.65
CA THR A 59 16.93 -16.34 -20.33
C THR A 59 15.45 -16.17 -20.46
N ARG A 60 14.68 -16.66 -19.47
CA ARG A 60 13.24 -16.48 -19.39
C ARG A 60 12.84 -15.98 -18.01
N GLY A 61 12.12 -14.85 -17.93
CA GLY A 61 11.51 -14.35 -16.73
C GLY A 61 10.32 -15.21 -16.30
N GLN A 62 10.11 -15.35 -14.99
CA GLN A 62 9.01 -16.13 -14.41
C GLN A 62 7.85 -15.25 -13.91
N GLY A 63 7.88 -13.97 -14.23
CA GLY A 63 6.90 -12.98 -13.79
C GLY A 63 7.42 -12.12 -12.64
N ALA A 64 7.05 -10.85 -12.67
CA ALA A 64 7.44 -9.89 -11.66
C ALA A 64 6.63 -10.06 -10.38
N SER A 65 7.28 -9.83 -9.25
CA SER A 65 6.68 -9.68 -7.93
C SER A 65 7.02 -8.32 -7.35
N VAL A 66 6.12 -7.75 -6.57
CA VAL A 66 6.33 -6.45 -5.93
C VAL A 66 6.20 -6.62 -4.42
N GLU A 67 7.21 -6.18 -3.70
CA GLU A 67 7.19 -6.01 -2.25
C GLU A 67 7.02 -4.54 -1.92
N TRP A 68 6.35 -4.24 -0.81
CA TRP A 68 6.10 -2.88 -0.36
C TRP A 68 6.29 -2.74 1.14
N ASP A 69 6.67 -1.52 1.55
CA ASP A 69 6.80 -1.10 2.94
C ASP A 69 6.10 0.22 3.17
N LEU A 70 5.41 0.32 4.32
CA LEU A 70 4.73 1.52 4.80
C LEU A 70 5.16 1.83 6.22
N GLU A 71 5.37 3.13 6.50
CA GLU A 71 5.55 3.64 7.86
C GLU A 71 4.73 4.92 8.05
N ALA A 72 4.00 4.99 9.15
CA ALA A 72 3.21 6.15 9.53
C ALA A 72 3.39 6.52 10.99
N GLY A 73 3.34 7.81 11.30
CA GLY A 73 3.38 8.32 12.66
C GLY A 73 2.01 8.26 13.32
N GLY A 74 1.95 7.64 14.51
CA GLY A 74 0.70 7.47 15.25
C GLY A 74 0.02 6.14 15.04
N LEU A 75 -1.13 5.98 15.65
CA LEU A 75 -1.93 4.75 15.64
C LEU A 75 -3.31 5.04 15.05
N SER A 76 -3.57 4.57 13.84
CA SER A 76 -4.89 4.56 13.23
C SER A 76 -5.50 3.16 13.32
N PHE A 77 -6.61 3.01 14.03
CA PHE A 77 -7.29 1.72 14.14
C PHE A 77 -7.94 1.31 12.83
N GLU A 78 -8.39 2.27 12.05
CA GLU A 78 -8.95 2.04 10.71
C GLU A 78 -7.87 1.48 9.77
N ALA A 79 -6.70 2.11 9.72
CA ALA A 79 -5.58 1.61 8.92
C ALA A 79 -5.13 0.22 9.38
N LEU A 80 -5.07 -0.02 10.70
CA LEU A 80 -4.77 -1.36 11.23
C LEU A 80 -5.83 -2.39 10.83
N GLN A 81 -7.11 -2.01 10.81
CA GLN A 81 -8.18 -2.92 10.38
C GLN A 81 -8.02 -3.30 8.92
N VAL A 82 -7.66 -2.33 8.04
CA VAL A 82 -7.41 -2.60 6.62
C VAL A 82 -6.20 -3.52 6.44
N MET A 83 -5.10 -3.29 7.15
CA MET A 83 -3.86 -4.07 7.01
C MET A 83 -3.92 -5.44 7.68
N ALA A 84 -4.42 -5.48 8.91
CA ALA A 84 -4.39 -6.69 9.73
C ALA A 84 -5.68 -7.50 9.68
N GLY A 85 -6.80 -6.89 9.33
CA GLY A 85 -8.12 -7.40 9.66
C GLY A 85 -8.44 -7.19 11.14
N GLY A 86 -9.55 -7.71 11.61
CA GLY A 86 -10.03 -7.52 12.97
C GLY A 86 -11.26 -6.63 13.01
N THR A 87 -11.65 -6.22 14.20
CA THR A 87 -12.87 -5.44 14.45
C THR A 87 -12.59 -4.20 15.28
N ILE A 88 -13.26 -3.12 14.95
CA ILE A 88 -13.28 -1.89 15.73
C ILE A 88 -14.65 -1.80 16.41
N VAL A 89 -14.66 -1.52 17.69
CA VAL A 89 -15.86 -1.26 18.48
C VAL A 89 -15.70 0.09 19.16
N GLU A 90 -16.69 0.94 18.99
CA GLU A 90 -16.79 2.22 19.68
C GLU A 90 -17.94 2.18 20.69
N SER A 91 -17.71 2.64 21.90
CA SER A 91 -18.68 2.64 22.99
C SER A 91 -18.55 3.91 23.82
N GLY A 92 -19.62 4.24 24.58
CA GLY A 92 -19.69 5.46 25.38
C GLY A 92 -20.29 6.64 24.63
N VAL A 93 -20.31 7.78 25.30
CA VAL A 93 -20.74 9.07 24.76
C VAL A 93 -19.74 10.15 25.16
N THR A 94 -19.62 11.18 24.34
CA THR A 94 -18.71 12.32 24.62
C THR A 94 -18.98 12.88 26.03
N PRO A 95 -17.91 13.09 26.87
CA PRO A 95 -16.50 12.98 26.57
C PRO A 95 -15.84 11.61 26.85
N ASN A 96 -16.62 10.55 27.10
CA ASN A 96 -16.12 9.24 27.53
C ASN A 96 -16.27 8.17 26.42
N ILE A 97 -15.92 8.53 25.19
CA ILE A 97 -15.89 7.58 24.07
C ILE A 97 -14.65 6.67 24.20
N VAL A 98 -14.87 5.37 24.08
CA VAL A 98 -13.82 4.35 24.05
C VAL A 98 -13.88 3.64 22.72
N LYS A 99 -12.77 3.68 21.96
CA LYS A 99 -12.59 2.97 20.71
C LYS A 99 -11.60 1.82 20.91
N THR A 100 -12.01 0.62 20.57
CA THR A 100 -11.22 -0.59 20.79
C THR A 100 -11.01 -1.31 19.47
N PHE A 101 -9.76 -1.59 19.14
CA PHE A 101 -9.39 -2.48 18.03
C PHE A 101 -9.06 -3.86 18.60
N THR A 102 -9.67 -4.89 18.04
CA THR A 102 -9.45 -6.29 18.46
C THR A 102 -9.08 -7.15 17.26
N LYS A 103 -7.92 -7.80 17.34
CA LYS A 103 -7.44 -8.79 16.37
C LYS A 103 -7.51 -10.19 17.01
N LYS A 104 -8.20 -11.12 16.36
CA LYS A 104 -8.25 -12.54 16.75
C LYS A 104 -7.30 -13.35 15.87
N VAL A 105 -6.83 -14.47 16.39
CA VAL A 105 -5.97 -15.41 15.63
C VAL A 105 -6.65 -15.94 14.36
N THR A 106 -7.97 -16.05 14.40
CA THR A 106 -8.79 -16.52 13.27
C THR A 106 -9.04 -15.48 12.20
N ASP A 107 -8.75 -14.20 12.47
CA ASP A 107 -8.99 -13.14 11.50
C ASP A 107 -7.95 -13.21 10.38
N ALA A 108 -8.38 -13.33 9.15
CA ALA A 108 -7.48 -13.28 8.00
C ALA A 108 -7.01 -11.83 7.73
N ARG A 109 -5.80 -11.70 7.22
CA ARG A 109 -5.32 -10.40 6.68
C ARG A 109 -6.02 -10.15 5.35
N PRO A 110 -6.73 -9.03 5.20
CA PRO A 110 -7.47 -8.71 3.97
C PRO A 110 -6.54 -8.29 2.84
N PHE A 111 -7.08 -8.25 1.63
CA PHE A 111 -6.47 -7.53 0.52
C PHE A 111 -6.95 -6.09 0.52
N PHE A 112 -6.09 -5.18 0.08
CA PHE A 112 -6.36 -3.76 -0.04
C PHE A 112 -5.52 -3.13 -1.14
N GLN A 113 -5.94 -1.98 -1.62
CA GLN A 113 -5.17 -1.12 -2.50
C GLN A 113 -4.39 -0.11 -1.66
N VAL A 114 -3.17 0.20 -2.06
CA VAL A 114 -2.38 1.30 -1.50
C VAL A 114 -2.20 2.33 -2.59
N GLU A 115 -2.45 3.60 -2.25
CA GLU A 115 -2.16 4.72 -3.14
C GLU A 115 -1.42 5.81 -2.36
N GLY A 116 -0.29 6.23 -2.89
CA GLY A 116 0.54 7.29 -2.34
C GLY A 116 0.65 8.47 -3.29
N GLN A 117 0.55 9.68 -2.76
CA GLN A 117 0.66 10.94 -3.50
C GLN A 117 1.94 11.67 -3.12
N VAL A 118 2.61 12.18 -4.12
CA VAL A 118 3.80 13.04 -3.99
C VAL A 118 3.61 14.28 -4.87
N ILE A 119 3.84 15.46 -4.31
CA ILE A 119 3.82 16.72 -5.08
C ILE A 119 5.09 16.80 -5.91
N SER A 120 4.96 17.30 -7.13
CA SER A 120 6.09 17.49 -8.04
C SER A 120 6.57 18.93 -8.04
N ASP A 121 7.87 19.14 -7.90
CA ASP A 121 8.51 20.49 -8.01
C ASP A 121 8.38 21.08 -9.43
N SER A 122 8.16 20.24 -10.43
CA SER A 122 7.88 20.68 -11.82
C SER A 122 6.41 21.07 -12.07
N GLY A 123 5.58 21.02 -11.02
CA GLY A 123 4.14 21.26 -11.07
C GLY A 123 3.32 19.96 -11.07
N GLY A 124 2.10 20.05 -10.57
CA GLY A 124 1.21 18.89 -10.44
C GLY A 124 1.62 17.91 -9.34
N ASP A 125 1.24 16.67 -9.49
CA ASP A 125 1.57 15.58 -8.57
C ASP A 125 1.81 14.26 -9.31
N VAL A 126 2.31 13.29 -8.56
CA VAL A 126 2.45 11.91 -9.01
C VAL A 126 1.81 11.00 -7.98
N HIS A 127 0.92 10.14 -8.44
CA HIS A 127 0.36 9.05 -7.63
C HIS A 127 1.07 7.75 -7.98
N CYS A 128 1.36 6.96 -6.96
CA CYS A 128 1.78 5.57 -7.11
C CYS A 128 0.70 4.68 -6.50
N ARG A 129 0.13 3.78 -7.29
CA ARG A 129 -0.92 2.86 -6.88
C ARG A 129 -0.45 1.42 -6.98
N LEU A 130 -0.63 0.68 -5.90
CA LEU A 130 -0.48 -0.78 -5.85
C LEU A 130 -1.88 -1.37 -5.67
N PRO A 131 -2.49 -1.93 -6.72
CA PRO A 131 -3.92 -2.22 -6.70
C PRO A 131 -4.31 -3.37 -5.76
N ARG A 132 -3.45 -4.36 -5.52
CA ARG A 132 -3.82 -5.52 -4.73
C ARG A 132 -2.71 -5.95 -3.78
N CYS A 133 -2.65 -5.28 -2.64
CA CYS A 133 -1.67 -5.52 -1.59
C CYS A 133 -2.21 -6.45 -0.50
N ARG A 134 -1.29 -7.15 0.15
CA ARG A 134 -1.53 -7.89 1.38
C ARG A 134 -0.32 -7.81 2.28
N VAL A 135 -0.54 -7.60 3.56
CA VAL A 135 0.54 -7.68 4.54
C VAL A 135 0.97 -9.14 4.68
N THR A 136 2.19 -9.44 4.27
CA THR A 136 2.83 -10.76 4.42
C THR A 136 3.93 -10.74 5.47
N GLY A 137 4.53 -9.57 5.68
CA GLY A 137 5.52 -9.33 6.71
C GLY A 137 4.93 -9.01 8.08
N ASN A 138 5.69 -8.32 8.89
CA ASN A 138 5.29 -7.91 10.24
C ASN A 138 4.44 -6.64 10.19
N ILE A 139 3.55 -6.52 11.15
CA ILE A 139 2.96 -5.23 11.55
C ILE A 139 3.62 -4.92 12.89
N GLU A 140 4.33 -3.82 12.94
CA GLU A 140 5.14 -3.47 14.09
C GLU A 140 4.65 -2.15 14.69
N GLY A 141 4.82 -2.04 15.99
CA GLY A 141 4.54 -0.83 16.74
C GLY A 141 5.22 -0.90 18.10
N GLU A 142 5.81 0.19 18.53
CA GLU A 142 6.55 0.27 19.78
C GLU A 142 6.04 1.43 20.63
N PHE A 143 5.83 1.14 21.92
CA PHE A 143 5.62 2.15 22.95
C PHE A 143 6.92 2.33 23.73
N SER A 144 7.60 3.43 23.49
CA SER A 144 8.85 3.75 24.20
C SER A 144 8.84 5.19 24.71
N ASP A 145 9.53 5.43 25.83
CA ASP A 145 9.62 6.75 26.41
C ASP A 145 10.41 7.71 25.51
N GLY A 146 9.87 8.90 25.30
CA GLY A 146 10.52 9.96 24.52
C GLY A 146 10.42 9.82 23.00
N SER A 147 9.67 8.83 22.47
CA SER A 147 9.41 8.68 21.03
C SER A 147 7.93 8.56 20.70
N PHE A 148 7.57 9.00 19.50
CA PHE A 148 6.21 8.79 19.00
C PHE A 148 6.03 7.33 18.54
N PHE A 149 4.83 6.81 18.75
CA PHE A 149 4.44 5.52 18.19
C PHE A 149 4.49 5.58 16.66
N LEU A 150 5.15 4.61 16.05
CA LEU A 150 5.16 4.40 14.61
C LEU A 150 4.44 3.10 14.28
N THR A 151 3.51 3.16 13.34
CA THR A 151 2.89 1.96 12.76
C THR A 151 3.62 1.64 11.47
N SER A 152 4.18 0.45 11.37
CA SER A 152 4.80 -0.04 10.14
C SER A 152 4.15 -1.33 9.67
N GLY A 153 4.19 -1.56 8.38
CA GLY A 153 3.70 -2.77 7.76
C GLY A 153 4.39 -3.01 6.43
N SER A 154 4.66 -4.28 6.15
CA SER A 154 5.27 -4.70 4.90
C SER A 154 4.53 -5.88 4.29
N GLY A 155 4.63 -6.02 2.99
CA GLY A 155 3.94 -7.09 2.31
C GLY A 155 4.23 -7.21 0.83
N ALA A 156 3.40 -7.98 0.16
CA ALA A 156 3.49 -8.19 -1.28
C ALA A 156 2.26 -7.59 -1.99
N ALA A 157 2.51 -7.07 -3.18
CA ALA A 157 1.46 -6.72 -4.12
C ALA A 157 1.30 -7.86 -5.14
N LEU A 158 0.05 -8.14 -5.45
CA LEU A 158 -0.35 -9.15 -6.43
C LEU A 158 -1.02 -8.47 -7.63
N PRO A 159 -1.07 -9.12 -8.79
CA PRO A 159 -1.77 -8.60 -9.94
C PRO A 159 -3.24 -8.28 -9.62
N SER A 160 -3.72 -7.18 -10.16
CA SER A 160 -5.12 -6.77 -10.05
C SER A 160 -6.05 -7.80 -10.67
N LEU A 161 -7.24 -7.96 -10.07
CA LEU A 161 -8.35 -8.73 -10.61
C LEU A 161 -9.55 -7.85 -10.98
N VAL A 162 -9.38 -6.54 -10.90
CA VAL A 162 -10.44 -5.58 -11.25
C VAL A 162 -10.63 -5.58 -12.75
N THR A 163 -11.88 -5.67 -13.21
CA THR A 163 -12.21 -5.69 -14.64
C THR A 163 -11.74 -4.41 -15.33
N GLY A 164 -10.92 -4.59 -16.36
CA GLY A 164 -10.29 -3.49 -17.11
C GLY A 164 -8.92 -3.06 -16.58
N GLU A 165 -8.48 -3.61 -15.46
CA GLU A 165 -7.15 -3.38 -14.85
C GLU A 165 -6.46 -4.71 -14.53
N GLU A 166 -6.87 -5.79 -15.18
CA GLU A 166 -6.33 -7.12 -14.94
C GLU A 166 -4.81 -7.13 -15.13
N ASP A 167 -4.14 -7.89 -14.27
CA ASP A 167 -2.68 -8.09 -14.30
C ASP A 167 -1.82 -6.84 -14.02
N VAL A 168 -2.42 -5.70 -13.64
CA VAL A 168 -1.66 -4.53 -13.19
C VAL A 168 -1.05 -4.81 -11.82
N LEU A 169 0.28 -4.69 -11.71
CA LEU A 169 1.03 -4.81 -10.46
C LEU A 169 1.17 -3.46 -9.75
N TYR A 170 1.51 -2.44 -10.49
CA TYR A 170 1.59 -1.06 -10.01
C TYR A 170 1.32 -0.08 -11.15
N GLU A 171 0.94 1.13 -10.79
CA GLU A 171 0.65 2.19 -11.72
C GLU A 171 1.18 3.52 -11.20
N PHE A 172 1.73 4.32 -12.10
CA PHE A 172 2.04 5.71 -11.84
C PHE A 172 1.13 6.62 -12.65
N VAL A 173 0.50 7.57 -11.98
CA VAL A 173 -0.31 8.61 -12.62
C VAL A 173 0.33 9.96 -12.37
N GLN A 174 0.67 10.67 -13.42
CA GLN A 174 1.16 12.05 -13.35
C GLN A 174 0.04 13.01 -13.72
N ASN A 175 -0.31 13.91 -12.81
CA ASN A 175 -1.31 14.94 -13.03
C ASN A 175 -0.66 16.30 -13.27
N GLU A 176 -1.22 17.09 -14.18
CA GLU A 176 -0.77 18.47 -14.46
C GLU A 176 -1.05 19.40 -13.27
N ASN A 177 -2.18 19.18 -12.60
CA ASN A 177 -2.54 19.87 -11.37
C ASN A 177 -2.68 18.86 -10.22
N ALA A 178 -2.24 19.26 -9.03
CA ALA A 178 -2.35 18.39 -7.87
C ALA A 178 -3.81 18.00 -7.60
N THR A 179 -4.06 16.71 -7.57
CA THR A 179 -5.39 16.09 -7.40
C THR A 179 -5.35 15.19 -6.19
N ALA A 180 -6.26 15.40 -5.22
CA ALA A 180 -6.31 14.53 -4.04
C ALA A 180 -6.63 13.08 -4.44
N ILE A 181 -6.07 12.13 -3.69
CA ILE A 181 -6.45 10.71 -3.77
C ILE A 181 -7.94 10.58 -3.43
N ALA A 182 -8.70 9.85 -4.25
CA ALA A 182 -10.14 9.64 -4.10
C ALA A 182 -10.51 8.79 -2.86
#